data_f55646a6c7ef159529e6ce6d56e979b8
#
_entry.id   f55646a6c7ef159529e6ce6d56e979b8
#
_cell.length_a   1.000
_cell.length_b   1.000
_cell.length_c   1.000
_cell.angle_alpha   90.00
_cell.angle_beta   90.00
_cell.angle_gamma   90.00
#
_symmetry.space_group_name_H-M   'P 1'
#
loop_
_entity.id
_entity.type
_entity.pdbx_description
1 polymer ?
#
loop_
_entity_poly.entity_id
_entity_poly.type
_entity_poly.pdbx_seq_one_letter_code
_entity_poly.pdbx_strand_id
1 'polypeptide(L)'
;MLDQAEFFGVPIPEKTISALEGFCEKEAEQLKMDELYRVFRRWIAVSEKPVVLIVDEVDSAANNQVFLDFLGLLRDGYIARESSGVPTFKSVILSGVTDVKHLKIKIRDEDEHKENSPWNIAADFTIDMSLSAAGIKGMLDEYEADHNTGMDTGEMAKLIREYTNGYPFLVSRICELLDTEVEKKIDNIKDRWSVRGLDEAVKLILAEDNTLFQSLTGKLNNLPELKASLRNILMEGIKLTRNPDQRDIVLMQMYGFIRNYNNSVRIDNRIFETRLYNLFLSEEEMKNR
;
A
#
# COMPACT_ATOMS: atom_id res chain seq x y z
N MET A 1 0.28 -12.43 -19.32
CA MET A 1 1.46 -11.72 -19.88
C MET A 1 1.52 -11.83 -21.39
N LEU A 2 1.49 -13.02 -21.99
CA LEU A 2 1.54 -13.18 -23.46
C LEU A 2 0.36 -12.49 -24.16
N ASP A 3 -0.87 -12.79 -23.74
CA ASP A 3 -2.10 -12.18 -24.30
C ASP A 3 -2.10 -10.66 -24.20
N GLN A 4 -1.60 -10.11 -23.08
CA GLN A 4 -1.49 -8.66 -22.92
C GLN A 4 -0.38 -8.06 -23.79
N ALA A 5 0.74 -8.75 -23.95
CA ALA A 5 1.81 -8.28 -24.83
C ALA A 5 1.34 -8.23 -26.30
N GLU A 6 0.56 -9.21 -26.73
CA GLU A 6 -0.07 -9.22 -28.07
C GLU A 6 -1.07 -8.06 -28.20
N PHE A 7 -1.97 -7.88 -27.21
CA PHE A 7 -2.96 -6.82 -27.21
C PHE A 7 -2.35 -5.42 -27.26
N PHE A 8 -1.26 -5.18 -26.53
CA PHE A 8 -0.57 -3.88 -26.49
C PHE A 8 0.54 -3.74 -27.55
N GLY A 9 0.72 -4.72 -28.44
CA GLY A 9 1.75 -4.70 -29.49
C GLY A 9 3.17 -4.67 -28.93
N VAL A 10 3.42 -5.25 -27.73
CA VAL A 10 4.75 -5.34 -27.14
C VAL A 10 5.55 -6.41 -27.86
N PRO A 11 6.69 -6.08 -28.48
CA PRO A 11 7.47 -7.06 -29.23
C PRO A 11 8.14 -8.05 -28.27
N ILE A 12 7.69 -9.29 -28.27
CA ILE A 12 8.34 -10.42 -27.60
C ILE A 12 8.92 -11.33 -28.68
N PRO A 13 10.20 -11.72 -28.60
CA PRO A 13 10.77 -12.65 -29.57
C PRO A 13 10.01 -13.98 -29.60
N GLU A 14 9.76 -14.52 -30.80
CA GLU A 14 9.00 -15.75 -31.01
C GLU A 14 9.53 -16.94 -30.18
N LYS A 15 10.86 -17.06 -30.07
CA LYS A 15 11.50 -18.07 -29.21
C LYS A 15 11.19 -17.91 -27.73
N THR A 16 10.95 -16.69 -27.27
CA THR A 16 10.56 -16.41 -25.90
C THR A 16 9.09 -16.77 -25.69
N ILE A 17 8.23 -16.46 -26.67
CA ILE A 17 6.81 -16.85 -26.65
C ILE A 17 6.70 -18.36 -26.53
N SER A 18 7.32 -19.11 -27.47
CA SER A 18 7.27 -20.59 -27.47
C SER A 18 7.84 -21.20 -26.18
N ALA A 19 8.87 -20.59 -25.59
CA ALA A 19 9.43 -21.08 -24.34
C ALA A 19 8.49 -20.83 -23.13
N LEU A 20 7.74 -19.71 -23.13
CA LEU A 20 6.75 -19.40 -22.09
C LEU A 20 5.50 -20.27 -22.25
N GLU A 21 5.04 -20.49 -23.47
CA GLU A 21 3.93 -21.42 -23.76
C GLU A 21 4.27 -22.83 -23.27
N GLY A 22 5.43 -23.35 -23.68
CA GLY A 22 5.91 -24.65 -23.21
C GLY A 22 6.13 -24.74 -21.70
N PHE A 23 6.37 -23.60 -21.01
CA PHE A 23 6.39 -23.57 -19.55
C PHE A 23 4.98 -23.64 -18.97
N CYS A 24 3.99 -22.96 -19.55
CA CYS A 24 2.60 -22.97 -19.10
C CYS A 24 1.90 -24.33 -19.32
N GLU A 25 2.37 -25.13 -20.29
CA GLU A 25 1.82 -26.46 -20.56
C GLU A 25 2.31 -27.56 -19.60
N LYS A 26 3.30 -27.24 -18.74
CA LYS A 26 3.83 -28.20 -17.75
C LYS A 26 2.85 -28.43 -16.61
N GLU A 27 2.81 -29.66 -16.12
CA GLU A 27 2.15 -29.98 -14.85
C GLU A 27 2.78 -29.20 -13.69
N ALA A 28 1.98 -28.85 -12.68
CA ALA A 28 2.41 -28.03 -11.55
C ALA A 28 3.67 -28.55 -10.86
N GLU A 29 3.80 -29.89 -10.75
CA GLU A 29 4.94 -30.57 -10.13
C GLU A 29 6.24 -30.47 -10.95
N GLN A 30 6.14 -30.14 -12.25
CA GLN A 30 7.27 -29.98 -13.17
C GLN A 30 7.70 -28.51 -13.31
N LEU A 31 6.94 -27.59 -12.74
CA LEU A 31 7.25 -26.15 -12.81
C LEU A 31 8.44 -25.82 -11.91
N LYS A 32 9.50 -25.30 -12.50
CA LYS A 32 10.69 -24.85 -11.77
C LYS A 32 10.92 -23.37 -12.00
N MET A 33 11.04 -22.63 -10.92
CA MET A 33 11.19 -21.17 -10.97
C MET A 33 12.51 -20.74 -11.65
N ASP A 34 13.57 -21.53 -11.52
CA ASP A 34 14.84 -21.28 -12.21
C ASP A 34 14.73 -21.41 -13.74
N GLU A 35 13.85 -22.27 -14.26
CA GLU A 35 13.59 -22.38 -15.68
C GLU A 35 12.85 -21.15 -16.21
N LEU A 36 11.81 -20.69 -15.50
CA LEU A 36 11.10 -19.46 -15.81
C LEU A 36 12.07 -18.26 -15.81
N TYR A 37 12.89 -18.16 -14.81
CA TYR A 37 13.88 -17.10 -14.71
C TYR A 37 14.90 -17.12 -15.85
N ARG A 38 15.32 -18.30 -16.30
CA ARG A 38 16.18 -18.47 -17.50
C ARG A 38 15.50 -17.98 -18.78
N VAL A 39 14.20 -18.20 -18.95
CA VAL A 39 13.43 -17.68 -20.08
C VAL A 39 13.41 -16.16 -20.04
N PHE A 40 13.14 -15.55 -18.90
CA PHE A 40 13.19 -14.08 -18.75
C PHE A 40 14.58 -13.52 -19.08
N ARG A 41 15.64 -14.13 -18.59
CA ARG A 41 17.01 -13.67 -18.89
C ARG A 41 17.35 -13.72 -20.38
N ARG A 42 16.91 -14.78 -21.09
CA ARG A 42 17.09 -14.87 -22.56
C ARG A 42 16.33 -13.77 -23.28
N TRP A 43 15.11 -13.50 -22.87
CA TRP A 43 14.33 -12.39 -23.41
C TRP A 43 15.00 -11.03 -23.16
N ILE A 44 15.41 -10.77 -21.94
CA ILE A 44 16.09 -9.52 -21.55
C ILE A 44 17.37 -9.32 -22.36
N ALA A 45 18.13 -10.39 -22.60
CA ALA A 45 19.38 -10.34 -23.35
C ALA A 45 19.22 -9.88 -24.82
N VAL A 46 18.04 -10.06 -25.40
CA VAL A 46 17.74 -9.66 -26.78
C VAL A 46 16.81 -8.45 -26.88
N SER A 47 16.37 -7.92 -25.73
CA SER A 47 15.49 -6.74 -25.67
C SER A 47 16.29 -5.47 -25.96
N GLU A 48 15.77 -4.63 -26.85
CA GLU A 48 16.37 -3.32 -27.17
C GLU A 48 16.25 -2.33 -26.00
N LYS A 49 15.21 -2.48 -25.19
CA LYS A 49 14.92 -1.62 -24.04
C LYS A 49 15.15 -2.36 -22.72
N PRO A 50 15.56 -1.64 -21.68
CA PRO A 50 15.67 -2.21 -20.34
C PRO A 50 14.30 -2.72 -19.86
N VAL A 51 14.26 -3.93 -19.31
CA VAL A 51 13.03 -4.53 -18.75
C VAL A 51 12.98 -4.28 -17.25
N VAL A 52 11.85 -3.76 -16.77
CA VAL A 52 11.53 -3.59 -15.34
C VAL A 52 10.48 -4.61 -14.96
N LEU A 53 10.71 -5.32 -13.87
CA LEU A 53 9.73 -6.24 -13.29
C LEU A 53 8.97 -5.53 -12.17
N ILE A 54 7.65 -5.53 -12.25
CA ILE A 54 6.76 -5.05 -11.18
C ILE A 54 5.95 -6.24 -10.70
N VAL A 55 6.03 -6.54 -9.41
CA VAL A 55 5.25 -7.61 -8.76
C VAL A 55 4.37 -6.97 -7.72
N ASP A 56 3.07 -7.06 -7.92
CA ASP A 56 2.07 -6.53 -7.00
C ASP A 56 1.52 -7.63 -6.08
N GLU A 57 0.98 -7.21 -4.93
CA GLU A 57 0.41 -8.09 -3.91
C GLU A 57 1.38 -9.19 -3.42
N VAL A 58 2.65 -8.85 -3.25
CA VAL A 58 3.69 -9.82 -2.82
C VAL A 58 3.37 -10.49 -1.48
N ASP A 59 2.51 -9.90 -0.66
CA ASP A 59 2.07 -10.45 0.62
C ASP A 59 1.24 -11.73 0.47
N SER A 60 0.48 -11.86 -0.61
CA SER A 60 -0.33 -13.05 -0.89
C SER A 60 0.54 -14.28 -1.13
N ALA A 61 1.75 -14.06 -1.64
CA ALA A 61 2.75 -15.09 -1.91
C ALA A 61 3.79 -15.26 -0.77
N ALA A 62 3.74 -14.43 0.28
CA ALA A 62 4.76 -14.34 1.31
C ALA A 62 5.00 -15.63 2.11
N ASN A 63 4.01 -16.51 2.18
CA ASN A 63 4.09 -17.82 2.85
C ASN A 63 4.50 -18.95 1.89
N ASN A 64 4.86 -18.63 0.64
CA ASN A 64 5.17 -19.61 -0.37
C ASN A 64 6.69 -19.70 -0.58
N GLN A 65 7.27 -20.89 -0.36
CA GLN A 65 8.69 -21.15 -0.59
C GLN A 65 9.11 -20.81 -2.04
N VAL A 66 8.23 -21.07 -3.01
CA VAL A 66 8.46 -20.74 -4.43
C VAL A 66 8.71 -19.25 -4.65
N PHE A 67 7.97 -18.39 -3.93
CA PHE A 67 8.17 -16.94 -4.01
C PHE A 67 9.51 -16.51 -3.39
N LEU A 68 9.89 -17.11 -2.26
CA LEU A 68 11.20 -16.86 -1.65
C LEU A 68 12.35 -17.30 -2.56
N ASP A 69 12.22 -18.45 -3.21
CA ASP A 69 13.20 -18.94 -4.17
C ASP A 69 13.30 -17.99 -5.37
N PHE A 70 12.16 -17.46 -5.82
CA PHE A 70 12.14 -16.45 -6.89
C PHE A 70 12.85 -15.15 -6.47
N LEU A 71 12.63 -14.67 -5.25
CA LEU A 71 13.37 -13.53 -4.72
C LEU A 71 14.88 -13.81 -4.67
N GLY A 72 15.26 -15.03 -4.29
CA GLY A 72 16.66 -15.48 -4.33
C GLY A 72 17.26 -15.39 -5.74
N LEU A 73 16.55 -15.87 -6.75
CA LEU A 73 16.98 -15.78 -8.16
C LEU A 73 17.11 -14.35 -8.66
N LEU A 74 16.19 -13.46 -8.27
CA LEU A 74 16.26 -12.04 -8.61
C LEU A 74 17.50 -11.38 -7.99
N ARG A 75 17.81 -11.71 -6.73
CA ARG A 75 19.02 -11.23 -6.05
C ARG A 75 20.28 -11.71 -6.75
N ASP A 76 20.37 -13.01 -7.03
CA ASP A 76 21.53 -13.60 -7.73
C ASP A 76 21.72 -12.98 -9.11
N GLY A 77 20.63 -12.73 -9.81
CA GLY A 77 20.65 -12.00 -11.07
C GLY A 77 21.20 -10.58 -10.94
N TYR A 78 20.78 -9.83 -9.91
CA TYR A 78 21.31 -8.50 -9.63
C TYR A 78 22.82 -8.54 -9.38
N ILE A 79 23.27 -9.44 -8.51
CA ILE A 79 24.71 -9.60 -8.19
C ILE A 79 25.50 -9.97 -9.46
N ALA A 80 25.00 -10.89 -10.25
CA ALA A 80 25.65 -11.32 -11.51
C ALA A 80 25.73 -10.17 -12.52
N ARG A 81 24.71 -9.29 -12.60
CA ARG A 81 24.76 -8.10 -13.45
C ARG A 81 25.85 -7.14 -13.01
N GLU A 82 25.92 -6.82 -11.71
CA GLU A 82 26.90 -5.87 -11.19
C GLU A 82 28.34 -6.40 -11.27
N SER A 83 28.54 -7.71 -11.07
CA SER A 83 29.88 -8.31 -11.06
C SER A 83 30.38 -8.72 -12.44
N SER A 84 29.50 -9.14 -13.35
CA SER A 84 29.88 -9.83 -14.59
C SER A 84 29.10 -9.35 -15.83
N GLY A 85 28.26 -8.31 -15.68
CA GLY A 85 27.48 -7.77 -16.79
C GLY A 85 26.42 -8.71 -17.36
N VAL A 86 26.01 -9.73 -16.60
CA VAL A 86 25.03 -10.71 -17.05
C VAL A 86 23.65 -10.05 -17.20
N PRO A 87 22.96 -10.20 -18.35
CA PRO A 87 21.65 -9.59 -18.55
C PRO A 87 20.60 -10.07 -17.54
N THR A 88 19.93 -9.13 -16.89
CA THR A 88 18.79 -9.37 -16.00
C THR A 88 17.90 -8.12 -15.95
N PHE A 89 16.81 -8.16 -15.17
CA PHE A 89 15.94 -7.00 -15.01
C PHE A 89 16.72 -5.74 -14.61
N LYS A 90 16.40 -4.61 -15.26
CA LYS A 90 17.01 -3.32 -14.94
C LYS A 90 16.68 -2.90 -13.51
N SER A 91 15.44 -3.13 -13.10
CA SER A 91 14.93 -2.89 -11.76
C SER A 91 13.82 -3.89 -11.44
N VAL A 92 13.63 -4.16 -10.17
CA VAL A 92 12.50 -4.94 -9.66
C VAL A 92 11.79 -4.07 -8.63
N ILE A 93 10.48 -3.89 -8.81
CA ILE A 93 9.61 -3.17 -7.90
C ILE A 93 8.66 -4.18 -7.28
N LEU A 94 8.68 -4.29 -5.97
CA LEU A 94 7.78 -5.14 -5.20
C LEU A 94 6.76 -4.24 -4.49
N SER A 95 5.48 -4.48 -4.72
CA SER A 95 4.37 -3.78 -4.09
C SER A 95 3.61 -4.74 -3.18
N GLY A 96 3.30 -4.30 -1.98
CA GLY A 96 2.58 -5.08 -0.99
C GLY A 96 2.43 -4.33 0.32
N VAL A 97 1.66 -4.89 1.24
CA VAL A 97 1.42 -4.29 2.56
C VAL A 97 2.58 -4.54 3.52
N THR A 98 3.29 -5.67 3.36
CA THR A 98 4.38 -6.06 4.25
C THR A 98 5.74 -5.83 3.60
N ASP A 99 6.65 -5.14 4.30
CA ASP A 99 8.03 -5.01 3.82
C ASP A 99 8.67 -6.40 3.64
N VAL A 100 9.25 -6.61 2.47
CA VAL A 100 9.92 -7.87 2.11
C VAL A 100 11.03 -8.24 3.12
N LYS A 101 11.65 -7.24 3.76
CA LYS A 101 12.63 -7.44 4.84
C LYS A 101 12.02 -8.17 6.05
N HIS A 102 10.71 -8.01 6.26
CA HIS A 102 9.96 -8.62 7.38
C HIS A 102 9.18 -9.88 6.98
N LEU A 103 9.19 -10.30 5.71
CA LEU A 103 8.49 -11.52 5.26
C LEU A 103 8.94 -12.79 6.00
N LYS A 104 10.19 -12.87 6.42
CA LYS A 104 10.72 -14.01 7.19
C LYS A 104 10.08 -14.20 8.56
N ILE A 105 9.60 -13.14 9.18
CA ILE A 105 8.99 -13.21 10.53
C ILE A 105 7.72 -14.07 10.51
N LYS A 106 7.07 -14.22 9.33
CA LYS A 106 5.85 -15.02 9.17
C LYS A 106 6.09 -16.52 8.85
N ILE A 107 7.25 -16.88 8.31
CA ILE A 107 7.45 -18.20 7.69
C ILE A 107 8.12 -19.22 8.60
N ARG A 108 8.84 -18.83 9.65
CA ARG A 108 9.61 -19.75 10.50
C ARG A 108 9.60 -19.33 11.96
N ASP A 109 8.69 -19.91 12.72
CA ASP A 109 8.76 -19.94 14.18
C ASP A 109 9.83 -20.95 14.70
N GLU A 110 10.41 -21.79 13.83
CA GLU A 110 11.29 -22.89 14.23
C GLU A 110 12.79 -22.74 13.88
N ASP A 111 13.19 -21.74 13.08
CA ASP A 111 14.61 -21.54 12.71
C ASP A 111 15.17 -20.22 13.28
N GLU A 112 15.52 -20.21 14.56
CA GLU A 112 16.03 -19.04 15.30
C GLU A 112 17.38 -18.47 14.83
N HIS A 113 18.07 -19.04 13.82
CA HIS A 113 19.47 -18.70 13.55
C HIS A 113 19.83 -18.21 12.13
N LYS A 114 18.86 -17.84 11.27
CA LYS A 114 19.18 -17.22 9.97
C LYS A 114 18.52 -15.84 9.81
N GLU A 115 19.13 -14.85 10.42
CA GLU A 115 18.68 -13.43 10.40
C GLU A 115 18.81 -12.72 9.06
N ASN A 116 19.38 -13.32 8.03
CA ASN A 116 19.58 -12.64 6.76
C ASN A 116 18.46 -12.89 5.77
N SER A 117 17.58 -11.88 5.64
CA SER A 117 16.65 -11.83 4.51
C SER A 117 17.41 -11.97 3.18
N PRO A 118 17.00 -12.83 2.25
CA PRO A 118 17.61 -12.87 0.91
C PRO A 118 17.49 -11.54 0.18
N TRP A 119 16.71 -10.59 0.72
CA TRP A 119 16.40 -9.30 0.11
C TRP A 119 17.05 -8.09 0.81
N ASN A 120 18.20 -8.29 1.45
CA ASN A 120 18.97 -7.19 2.07
C ASN A 120 19.55 -6.18 1.04
N ILE A 121 19.38 -6.42 -0.25
CA ILE A 121 19.75 -5.53 -1.35
C ILE A 121 18.64 -4.55 -1.75
N ALA A 122 17.43 -4.68 -1.18
CA ALA A 122 16.32 -3.80 -1.50
C ALA A 122 16.62 -2.36 -1.05
N ALA A 123 16.47 -1.42 -1.98
CA ALA A 123 16.44 0.00 -1.66
C ALA A 123 15.07 0.38 -1.08
N ASP A 124 15.06 1.28 -0.11
CA ASP A 124 13.81 1.79 0.43
C ASP A 124 13.10 2.66 -0.61
N PHE A 125 11.81 2.45 -0.78
CA PHE A 125 10.97 3.30 -1.60
C PHE A 125 10.50 4.49 -0.76
N THR A 126 11.15 5.63 -0.94
CA THR A 126 10.97 6.81 -0.07
C THR A 126 10.00 7.85 -0.64
N ILE A 127 9.28 7.51 -1.71
CA ILE A 127 8.32 8.43 -2.31
C ILE A 127 7.08 8.52 -1.41
N ASP A 128 6.76 9.74 -0.96
CA ASP A 128 5.51 10.02 -0.26
C ASP A 128 4.34 10.01 -1.26
N MET A 129 3.45 9.04 -1.13
CA MET A 129 2.26 8.89 -1.97
C MET A 129 1.06 9.73 -1.47
N SER A 130 1.21 10.46 -0.35
CA SER A 130 0.15 11.32 0.16
C SER A 130 -0.09 12.53 -0.77
N LEU A 131 -1.36 12.86 -0.99
CA LEU A 131 -1.72 14.03 -1.78
C LEU A 131 -1.45 15.31 -0.96
N SER A 132 -0.65 16.20 -1.50
CA SER A 132 -0.46 17.53 -0.91
C SER A 132 -1.72 18.38 -1.02
N ALA A 133 -1.85 19.42 -0.20
CA ALA A 133 -2.96 20.37 -0.34
C ALA A 133 -3.01 21.01 -1.74
N ALA A 134 -1.86 21.23 -2.37
CA ALA A 134 -1.79 21.73 -3.75
C ALA A 134 -2.27 20.67 -4.77
N GLY A 135 -1.94 19.40 -4.56
CA GLY A 135 -2.43 18.31 -5.40
C GLY A 135 -3.94 18.12 -5.28
N ILE A 136 -4.48 18.14 -4.05
CA ILE A 136 -5.93 18.10 -3.82
C ILE A 136 -6.62 19.33 -4.48
N LYS A 137 -6.03 20.53 -4.32
CA LYS A 137 -6.55 21.72 -4.97
C LYS A 137 -6.62 21.55 -6.49
N GLY A 138 -5.58 21.02 -7.13
CA GLY A 138 -5.57 20.77 -8.58
C GLY A 138 -6.73 19.87 -9.02
N MET A 139 -6.99 18.76 -8.29
CA MET A 139 -8.14 17.90 -8.53
C MET A 139 -9.48 18.67 -8.40
N LEU A 140 -9.61 19.50 -7.36
CA LEU A 140 -10.82 20.29 -7.14
C LEU A 140 -10.98 21.40 -8.16
N ASP A 141 -9.89 22.00 -8.67
CA ASP A 141 -9.94 23.01 -9.74
C ASP A 141 -10.49 22.40 -11.04
N GLU A 142 -10.08 21.18 -11.39
CA GLU A 142 -10.62 20.45 -12.54
C GLU A 142 -12.12 20.16 -12.35
N TYR A 143 -12.49 19.65 -11.18
CA TYR A 143 -13.90 19.38 -10.86
C TYR A 143 -14.75 20.66 -10.88
N GLU A 144 -14.25 21.77 -10.33
CA GLU A 144 -14.94 23.06 -10.34
C GLU A 144 -15.16 23.59 -11.76
N ALA A 145 -14.17 23.40 -12.65
CA ALA A 145 -14.29 23.82 -14.05
C ALA A 145 -15.42 23.10 -14.80
N ASP A 146 -15.68 21.84 -14.46
CA ASP A 146 -16.71 21.02 -15.10
C ASP A 146 -18.09 21.19 -14.46
N HIS A 147 -18.18 21.43 -13.15
CA HIS A 147 -19.43 21.36 -12.37
C HIS A 147 -19.91 22.72 -11.83
N ASN A 148 -19.08 23.77 -11.85
CA ASN A 148 -19.40 25.11 -11.36
C ASN A 148 -20.06 25.12 -9.98
N THR A 149 -19.45 24.47 -9.01
CA THR A 149 -19.98 24.34 -7.65
C THR A 149 -19.97 25.64 -6.88
N GLY A 150 -19.07 26.56 -7.21
CA GLY A 150 -18.81 27.81 -6.49
C GLY A 150 -18.03 27.61 -5.19
N MET A 151 -17.33 26.46 -5.03
CA MET A 151 -16.47 26.22 -3.87
C MET A 151 -15.19 27.08 -3.91
N ASP A 152 -14.66 27.37 -2.74
CA ASP A 152 -13.26 27.77 -2.61
C ASP A 152 -12.38 26.52 -2.61
N THR A 153 -11.80 26.20 -3.78
CA THR A 153 -10.99 24.99 -3.98
C THR A 153 -9.76 24.95 -3.08
N GLY A 154 -9.20 26.14 -2.77
CA GLY A 154 -8.03 26.26 -1.91
C GLY A 154 -8.34 25.99 -0.43
N GLU A 155 -9.47 26.51 0.07
CA GLU A 155 -9.92 26.23 1.44
C GLU A 155 -10.37 24.78 1.58
N MET A 156 -11.19 24.28 0.66
CA MET A 156 -11.66 22.90 0.65
C MET A 156 -10.51 21.89 0.62
N ALA A 157 -9.49 22.13 -0.20
CA ALA A 157 -8.30 21.28 -0.26
C ALA A 157 -7.55 21.22 1.07
N LYS A 158 -7.43 22.34 1.78
CA LYS A 158 -6.80 22.38 3.10
C LYS A 158 -7.61 21.58 4.12
N LEU A 159 -8.92 21.77 4.15
CA LEU A 159 -9.81 21.06 5.06
C LEU A 159 -9.80 19.56 4.82
N ILE A 160 -9.92 19.11 3.56
CA ILE A 160 -9.80 17.70 3.21
C ILE A 160 -8.44 17.15 3.63
N ARG A 161 -7.36 17.91 3.40
CA ARG A 161 -6.00 17.53 3.83
C ARG A 161 -5.88 17.38 5.35
N GLU A 162 -6.53 18.24 6.13
CA GLU A 162 -6.53 18.15 7.60
C GLU A 162 -7.16 16.86 8.12
N TYR A 163 -8.28 16.43 7.53
CA TYR A 163 -8.95 15.19 7.92
C TYR A 163 -8.20 13.94 7.47
N THR A 164 -7.67 13.95 6.24
CA THR A 164 -7.14 12.76 5.57
C THR A 164 -5.64 12.61 5.64
N ASN A 165 -4.91 13.65 6.02
CA ASN A 165 -3.45 13.77 5.83
C ASN A 165 -3.03 13.48 4.38
N GLY A 166 -3.95 13.64 3.41
CA GLY A 166 -3.74 13.34 1.99
C GLY A 166 -3.70 11.86 1.64
N TYR A 167 -4.22 11.00 2.51
CA TYR A 167 -4.37 9.59 2.20
C TYR A 167 -5.27 9.42 0.96
N PRO A 168 -4.77 8.91 -0.18
CA PRO A 168 -5.44 9.02 -1.47
C PRO A 168 -6.88 8.48 -1.46
N PHE A 169 -7.09 7.29 -0.88
CA PHE A 169 -8.42 6.69 -0.77
C PHE A 169 -9.39 7.59 0.01
N LEU A 170 -8.95 8.15 1.16
CA LEU A 170 -9.82 9.00 1.98
C LEU A 170 -10.15 10.31 1.28
N VAL A 171 -9.19 10.90 0.55
CA VAL A 171 -9.42 12.11 -0.25
C VAL A 171 -10.47 11.85 -1.32
N SER A 172 -10.28 10.80 -2.12
CA SER A 172 -11.20 10.41 -3.18
C SER A 172 -12.59 10.08 -2.62
N ARG A 173 -12.66 9.31 -1.53
CA ARG A 173 -13.94 8.91 -0.94
C ARG A 173 -14.72 10.09 -0.35
N ILE A 174 -14.03 11.05 0.29
CA ILE A 174 -14.71 12.27 0.77
C ILE A 174 -15.29 13.06 -0.40
N CYS A 175 -14.54 13.25 -1.49
CA CYS A 175 -15.03 13.94 -2.67
C CYS A 175 -16.25 13.22 -3.28
N GLU A 176 -16.19 11.91 -3.39
CA GLU A 176 -17.30 11.08 -3.86
C GLU A 176 -18.53 11.20 -2.95
N LEU A 177 -18.37 11.18 -1.63
CA LEU A 177 -19.46 11.35 -0.68
C LEU A 177 -20.10 12.74 -0.77
N LEU A 178 -19.30 13.78 -0.97
CA LEU A 178 -19.79 15.15 -1.21
C LEU A 178 -20.69 15.18 -2.44
N ASP A 179 -20.30 14.49 -3.49
CA ASP A 179 -21.02 14.51 -4.77
C ASP A 179 -22.28 13.64 -4.78
N THR A 180 -22.26 12.48 -4.11
CA THR A 180 -23.32 11.47 -4.22
C THR A 180 -24.26 11.39 -3.02
N GLU A 181 -23.71 11.37 -1.80
CA GLU A 181 -24.50 11.12 -0.59
C GLU A 181 -24.91 12.41 0.13
N VAL A 182 -23.98 13.39 0.19
CA VAL A 182 -24.29 14.70 0.80
C VAL A 182 -25.32 15.45 -0.05
N GLU A 183 -25.34 15.22 -1.36
CA GLU A 183 -26.38 15.73 -2.27
C GLU A 183 -27.80 15.40 -1.78
N LYS A 184 -28.03 14.22 -1.29
CA LYS A 184 -29.33 13.77 -0.77
C LYS A 184 -29.80 14.54 0.46
N LYS A 185 -28.87 15.23 1.14
CA LYS A 185 -29.12 16.00 2.37
C LYS A 185 -29.03 17.51 2.17
N ILE A 186 -28.21 17.96 1.21
CA ILE A 186 -27.90 19.35 0.93
C ILE A 186 -28.06 19.59 -0.56
N ASP A 187 -29.22 20.10 -0.98
CA ASP A 187 -29.57 20.33 -2.39
C ASP A 187 -28.68 21.39 -3.05
N ASN A 188 -28.34 22.45 -2.32
CA ASN A 188 -27.49 23.52 -2.84
C ASN A 188 -26.07 23.07 -3.03
N ILE A 189 -25.58 23.06 -4.27
CA ILE A 189 -24.24 22.57 -4.61
C ILE A 189 -23.12 23.35 -3.91
N LYS A 190 -23.29 24.68 -3.73
CA LYS A 190 -22.30 25.51 -3.04
C LYS A 190 -22.22 25.18 -1.54
N ASP A 191 -23.36 24.92 -0.90
CA ASP A 191 -23.40 24.52 0.52
C ASP A 191 -22.84 23.10 0.70
N ARG A 192 -23.02 22.24 -0.31
CA ARG A 192 -22.48 20.89 -0.36
C ARG A 192 -20.96 20.92 -0.40
N TRP A 193 -20.36 21.73 -1.25
CA TRP A 193 -18.91 21.91 -1.35
C TRP A 193 -18.41 23.04 -0.42
N SER A 194 -18.80 22.97 0.85
CA SER A 194 -18.43 23.86 1.93
C SER A 194 -18.02 23.09 3.19
N VAL A 195 -17.61 23.78 4.25
CA VAL A 195 -17.33 23.18 5.58
C VAL A 195 -18.50 22.31 6.06
N ARG A 196 -19.74 22.78 5.87
CA ARG A 196 -20.94 22.04 6.29
C ARG A 196 -21.09 20.71 5.55
N GLY A 197 -20.88 20.70 4.25
CA GLY A 197 -20.96 19.48 3.46
C GLY A 197 -19.82 18.52 3.80
N LEU A 198 -18.60 19.05 4.00
CA LEU A 198 -17.45 18.24 4.43
C LEU A 198 -17.70 17.56 5.79
N ASP A 199 -18.29 18.26 6.75
CA ASP A 199 -18.63 17.66 8.06
C ASP A 199 -19.64 16.50 7.90
N GLU A 200 -20.62 16.62 6.98
CA GLU A 200 -21.53 15.52 6.68
C GLU A 200 -20.80 14.35 5.98
N ALA A 201 -19.91 14.63 5.03
CA ALA A 201 -19.10 13.59 4.36
C ALA A 201 -18.19 12.85 5.37
N VAL A 202 -17.58 13.58 6.32
CA VAL A 202 -16.77 12.99 7.39
C VAL A 202 -17.61 12.09 8.31
N LYS A 203 -18.85 12.50 8.66
CA LYS A 203 -19.75 11.62 9.43
C LYS A 203 -20.10 10.35 8.68
N LEU A 204 -20.35 10.47 7.36
CA LEU A 204 -20.67 9.33 6.51
C LEU A 204 -19.49 8.36 6.43
N ILE A 205 -18.27 8.82 6.12
CA ILE A 205 -17.11 7.94 6.01
C ILE A 205 -16.75 7.26 7.35
N LEU A 206 -16.97 7.95 8.47
CA LEU A 206 -16.77 7.37 9.81
C LEU A 206 -17.80 6.27 10.13
N ALA A 207 -18.97 6.30 9.53
CA ALA A 207 -20.01 5.28 9.68
C ALA A 207 -19.89 4.13 8.69
N GLU A 208 -19.08 4.27 7.63
CA GLU A 208 -18.94 3.26 6.59
C GLU A 208 -18.30 1.97 7.08
N ASP A 209 -18.79 0.88 6.47
CA ASP A 209 -18.11 -0.42 6.47
C ASP A 209 -17.47 -0.62 5.09
N ASN A 210 -16.23 -0.18 4.93
CA ASN A 210 -15.48 -0.30 3.69
C ASN A 210 -14.23 -1.17 3.84
N THR A 211 -13.67 -1.58 2.72
CA THR A 211 -12.51 -2.50 2.68
C THR A 211 -11.28 -1.96 3.39
N LEU A 212 -11.06 -0.64 3.40
CA LEU A 212 -9.95 -0.01 4.13
C LEU A 212 -10.10 -0.25 5.63
N PHE A 213 -11.27 0.08 6.20
CA PHE A 213 -11.50 -0.08 7.65
C PHE A 213 -11.57 -1.54 8.07
N GLN A 214 -12.16 -2.42 7.24
CA GLN A 214 -12.13 -3.86 7.47
C GLN A 214 -10.70 -4.40 7.51
N SER A 215 -9.84 -3.99 6.57
CA SER A 215 -8.43 -4.36 6.54
C SER A 215 -7.68 -3.88 7.79
N LEU A 216 -7.89 -2.61 8.21
CA LEU A 216 -7.26 -2.05 9.40
C LEU A 216 -7.71 -2.78 10.67
N THR A 217 -9.02 -3.00 10.83
CA THR A 217 -9.59 -3.72 11.98
C THR A 217 -9.11 -5.18 12.04
N GLY A 218 -9.04 -5.85 10.89
CA GLY A 218 -8.52 -7.20 10.78
C GLY A 218 -7.06 -7.31 11.26
N LYS A 219 -6.22 -6.33 10.91
CA LYS A 219 -4.82 -6.27 11.40
C LYS A 219 -4.75 -6.10 12.91
N LEU A 220 -5.61 -5.25 13.48
CA LEU A 220 -5.66 -5.05 14.94
C LEU A 220 -6.12 -6.30 15.69
N ASN A 221 -7.07 -7.04 15.13
CA ASN A 221 -7.54 -8.28 15.73
C ASN A 221 -6.48 -9.40 15.69
N ASN A 222 -5.66 -9.40 14.63
CA ASN A 222 -4.58 -10.38 14.46
C ASN A 222 -3.30 -10.04 15.24
N LEU A 223 -3.14 -8.80 15.71
CA LEU A 223 -1.95 -8.30 16.39
C LEU A 223 -2.34 -7.55 17.68
N PRO A 224 -2.62 -8.29 18.78
CA PRO A 224 -3.07 -7.68 20.04
C PRO A 224 -2.08 -6.66 20.63
N GLU A 225 -0.79 -6.88 20.52
CA GLU A 225 0.24 -5.96 20.97
C GLU A 225 0.20 -4.62 20.23
N LEU A 226 -0.03 -4.64 18.92
CA LEU A 226 -0.19 -3.43 18.12
C LEU A 226 -1.44 -2.66 18.51
N LYS A 227 -2.54 -3.38 18.77
CA LYS A 227 -3.79 -2.80 19.26
C LYS A 227 -3.60 -2.13 20.60
N ALA A 228 -2.85 -2.75 21.53
CA ALA A 228 -2.53 -2.18 22.84
C ALA A 228 -1.70 -0.90 22.72
N SER A 229 -0.66 -0.90 21.86
CA SER A 229 0.17 0.30 21.62
C SER A 229 -0.64 1.47 21.05
N LEU A 230 -1.53 1.22 20.08
CA LEU A 230 -2.44 2.26 19.54
C LEU A 230 -3.42 2.78 20.60
N ARG A 231 -3.95 1.89 21.44
CA ARG A 231 -4.83 2.29 22.54
C ARG A 231 -4.10 3.22 23.52
N ASN A 232 -2.88 2.88 23.91
CA ASN A 232 -2.06 3.70 24.80
C ASN A 232 -1.81 5.10 24.22
N ILE A 233 -1.54 5.19 22.91
CA ILE A 233 -1.38 6.49 22.23
C ILE A 233 -2.69 7.31 22.30
N LEU A 234 -3.83 6.68 21.99
CA LEU A 234 -5.10 7.38 21.82
C LEU A 234 -5.83 7.67 23.13
N MET A 235 -5.88 6.70 24.04
CA MET A 235 -6.69 6.78 25.26
C MET A 235 -5.89 7.34 26.44
N GLU A 236 -4.59 7.04 26.49
CA GLU A 236 -3.72 7.46 27.61
C GLU A 236 -2.81 8.63 27.25
N GLY A 237 -2.78 9.03 25.98
CA GLY A 237 -1.96 10.14 25.50
C GLY A 237 -0.46 9.88 25.58
N ILE A 238 -0.05 8.61 25.60
CA ILE A 238 1.36 8.22 25.66
C ILE A 238 2.06 8.66 24.39
N LYS A 239 3.13 9.43 24.54
CA LYS A 239 3.99 9.84 23.42
C LYS A 239 5.06 8.81 23.22
N LEU A 240 4.97 8.06 22.11
CA LEU A 240 6.02 7.15 21.69
C LEU A 240 7.07 7.88 20.86
N THR A 241 8.34 7.61 21.16
CA THR A 241 9.46 8.07 20.32
C THR A 241 9.58 7.15 19.11
N ARG A 242 9.92 7.71 17.95
CA ARG A 242 10.26 6.91 16.79
C ARG A 242 11.45 6.00 17.12
N ASN A 243 11.23 4.70 17.06
CA ASN A 243 12.29 3.71 17.22
C ASN A 243 12.17 2.66 16.12
N PRO A 244 13.10 2.62 15.14
CA PRO A 244 13.06 1.66 14.03
C PRO A 244 13.33 0.21 14.48
N ASP A 245 13.85 0.01 15.67
CA ASP A 245 14.12 -1.33 16.22
C ASP A 245 12.93 -1.87 17.03
N GLN A 246 11.91 -1.05 17.27
CA GLN A 246 10.72 -1.43 18.01
C GLN A 246 9.65 -1.96 17.06
N ARG A 247 9.41 -3.28 17.11
CA ARG A 247 8.56 -4.02 16.17
C ARG A 247 7.15 -3.44 16.01
N ASP A 248 6.48 -3.09 17.11
CA ASP A 248 5.13 -2.55 17.07
C ASP A 248 5.08 -1.16 16.40
N ILE A 249 6.08 -0.29 16.60
CA ILE A 249 6.20 1.00 15.91
C ILE A 249 6.38 0.78 14.41
N VAL A 250 7.27 -0.14 14.03
CA VAL A 250 7.50 -0.47 12.61
C VAL A 250 6.22 -1.01 11.96
N LEU A 251 5.51 -1.93 12.62
CA LEU A 251 4.26 -2.48 12.12
C LEU A 251 3.14 -1.43 12.03
N MET A 252 2.98 -0.58 13.05
CA MET A 252 2.00 0.51 13.03
C MET A 252 2.26 1.48 11.88
N GLN A 253 3.53 1.81 11.62
CA GLN A 253 3.92 2.68 10.52
C GLN A 253 3.71 2.00 9.17
N MET A 254 4.12 0.74 9.02
CA MET A 254 3.96 -0.06 7.80
C MET A 254 2.49 -0.22 7.40
N TYR A 255 1.60 -0.42 8.37
CA TYR A 255 0.16 -0.51 8.12
C TYR A 255 -0.55 0.84 8.00
N GLY A 256 0.18 1.95 8.09
CA GLY A 256 -0.38 3.29 7.93
C GLY A 256 -1.21 3.79 9.11
N PHE A 257 -1.12 3.18 10.29
CA PHE A 257 -1.80 3.67 11.49
C PHE A 257 -1.18 4.94 12.04
N ILE A 258 0.15 5.05 11.96
CA ILE A 258 0.92 6.15 12.52
C ILE A 258 1.88 6.74 11.47
N ARG A 259 2.25 7.98 11.71
CA ARG A 259 3.31 8.70 11.00
C ARG A 259 4.33 9.28 11.96
N ASN A 260 5.51 9.55 11.43
CA ASN A 260 6.55 10.24 12.17
C ASN A 260 6.29 11.76 12.18
N TYR A 261 6.41 12.36 13.36
CA TYR A 261 6.28 13.79 13.54
C TYR A 261 7.29 14.26 14.59
N ASN A 262 8.31 15.02 14.17
CA ASN A 262 9.33 15.59 15.06
C ASN A 262 9.88 14.55 16.08
N ASN A 263 10.39 13.43 15.58
CA ASN A 263 10.93 12.32 16.37
C ASN A 263 9.94 11.63 17.33
N SER A 264 8.65 11.89 17.18
CA SER A 264 7.56 11.19 17.85
C SER A 264 6.61 10.55 16.83
N VAL A 265 5.80 9.61 17.26
CA VAL A 265 4.76 9.03 16.43
C VAL A 265 3.40 9.62 16.76
N ARG A 266 2.56 9.79 15.72
CA ARG A 266 1.17 10.21 15.84
C ARG A 266 0.29 9.35 14.95
N ILE A 267 -0.99 9.26 15.25
CA ILE A 267 -1.94 8.65 14.32
C ILE A 267 -1.87 9.39 12.97
N ASP A 268 -1.96 8.65 11.90
CA ASP A 268 -1.69 9.18 10.56
C ASP A 268 -2.64 10.31 10.17
N ASN A 269 -3.93 10.16 10.43
CA ASN A 269 -4.94 11.16 10.06
C ASN A 269 -6.12 11.17 11.05
N ARG A 270 -6.91 12.26 11.01
CA ARG A 270 -8.04 12.47 11.94
C ARG A 270 -9.17 11.45 11.75
N ILE A 271 -9.37 10.92 10.56
CA ILE A 271 -10.39 9.90 10.30
C ILE A 271 -10.00 8.60 10.98
N PHE A 272 -8.74 8.14 10.86
CA PHE A 272 -8.24 6.96 11.57
C PHE A 272 -8.27 7.17 13.08
N GLU A 273 -7.83 8.34 13.54
CA GLU A 273 -7.87 8.70 14.96
C GLU A 273 -9.27 8.56 15.54
N THR A 274 -10.27 9.17 14.90
CA THR A 274 -11.66 9.13 15.34
C THR A 274 -12.23 7.71 15.28
N ARG A 275 -11.95 6.98 14.20
CA ARG A 275 -12.45 5.61 14.02
C ARG A 275 -11.90 4.65 15.06
N LEU A 276 -10.59 4.72 15.34
CA LEU A 276 -9.93 3.91 16.36
C LEU A 276 -10.39 4.28 17.76
N TYR A 277 -10.56 5.57 18.03
CA TYR A 277 -11.08 6.04 19.31
C TYR A 277 -12.48 5.48 19.58
N ASN A 278 -13.38 5.55 18.60
CA ASN A 278 -14.73 4.99 18.71
C ASN A 278 -14.70 3.47 18.91
N LEU A 279 -13.80 2.75 18.23
CA LEU A 279 -13.61 1.31 18.41
C LEU A 279 -13.22 1.00 19.87
N PHE A 280 -12.23 1.69 20.41
CA PHE A 280 -11.74 1.43 21.76
C PHE A 280 -12.77 1.81 22.83
N LEU A 281 -13.53 2.89 22.64
CA LEU A 281 -14.63 3.26 23.54
C LEU A 281 -15.71 2.18 23.56
N SER A 282 -16.14 1.70 22.41
CA SER A 282 -17.19 0.66 22.34
C SER A 282 -16.74 -0.65 22.98
N GLU A 283 -15.45 -1.01 22.88
CA GLU A 283 -14.89 -2.18 23.58
C GLU A 283 -14.86 -2.02 25.13
N GLU A 284 -14.62 -0.80 25.61
CA GLU A 284 -14.69 -0.51 27.05
C GLU A 284 -16.11 -0.58 27.59
N GLU A 285 -17.06 -0.02 26.85
CA GLU A 285 -18.47 -0.10 27.21
C GLU A 285 -18.98 -1.55 27.30
N MET A 286 -18.52 -2.42 26.39
CA MET A 286 -18.86 -3.83 26.42
C MET A 286 -18.22 -4.59 27.60
N LYS A 287 -17.03 -4.19 28.06
CA LYS A 287 -16.36 -4.80 29.21
C LYS A 287 -16.99 -4.41 30.55
N ASN A 288 -17.63 -3.24 30.60
CA ASN A 288 -18.26 -2.68 31.82
C ASN A 288 -19.73 -3.08 31.98
N ARG A 289 -20.26 -3.85 31.04
CA ARG A 289 -21.60 -4.48 31.11
C ARG A 289 -21.51 -5.90 31.62
#